data_4b7c31c209e1e940391608ba32ad6a0c
#
_entry.id   4b7c31c209e1e940391608ba32ad6a0c
#
_cell.length_a   1.000
_cell.length_b   1.000
_cell.length_c   1.000
_cell.angle_alpha   90.00
_cell.angle_beta   90.00
_cell.angle_gamma   90.00
#
_symmetry.space_group_name_H-M   'P 1'
#
loop_
_entity.id
_entity.type
_entity.pdbx_description
1 polymer ?
#
loop_
_entity_poly.entity_id
_entity_poly.type
_entity_poly.pdbx_seq_one_letter_code
_entity_poly.pdbx_strand_id
1 'polypeptide(L)'
;EQGLIVETDSEFIDKKVINAEKKVFDPQNAEAVYQRAFNLLKKSQYDQAKKAFKNFLKNYPESDFSENAQDWLGDTNFVMQKYDIAINEYQALLSIFPNSKKVSHALLKIGYSYAELGNVSDAEKILIEVVQEYPGTTAARLAEERLRKISVGN
;
A
#
# COMPACT_ATOMS: atom_id res chain seq x y z
N GLU A 1 -3.26 -62.10 -4.78
CA GLU A 1 -2.30 -60.98 -4.96
C GLU A 1 -3.01 -59.67 -4.67
N GLN A 2 -2.84 -59.13 -3.46
CA GLN A 2 -3.32 -57.81 -3.12
C GLN A 2 -2.21 -56.80 -3.46
N GLY A 3 -2.43 -56.01 -4.51
CA GLY A 3 -1.57 -54.89 -4.84
C GLY A 3 -1.70 -53.78 -3.81
N LEU A 4 -0.65 -53.57 -3.02
CA LEU A 4 -0.49 -52.40 -2.16
C LEU A 4 -0.32 -51.18 -3.07
N ILE A 5 -1.31 -50.30 -3.10
CA ILE A 5 -1.14 -48.96 -3.71
C ILE A 5 -0.33 -48.15 -2.71
N VAL A 6 0.94 -47.97 -2.99
CA VAL A 6 1.78 -47.03 -2.28
C VAL A 6 1.35 -45.64 -2.76
N GLU A 7 0.52 -44.95 -1.97
CA GLU A 7 0.31 -43.52 -2.17
C GLU A 7 1.67 -42.84 -2.03
N THR A 8 2.15 -42.26 -3.10
CA THR A 8 3.47 -41.63 -3.12
C THR A 8 3.45 -40.40 -2.22
N ASP A 9 4.52 -40.20 -1.45
CA ASP A 9 4.72 -39.05 -0.55
C ASP A 9 4.48 -37.69 -1.23
N SER A 10 4.53 -37.63 -2.56
CA SER A 10 4.25 -36.48 -3.41
C SER A 10 2.78 -36.01 -3.29
N GLU A 11 1.80 -36.94 -3.34
CA GLU A 11 0.37 -36.56 -3.21
C GLU A 11 0.01 -36.06 -1.81
N PHE A 12 0.72 -36.52 -0.79
CA PHE A 12 0.49 -36.09 0.60
C PHE A 12 1.09 -34.70 0.84
N ILE A 13 2.22 -34.39 0.21
CA ILE A 13 2.86 -33.07 0.27
C ILE A 13 2.03 -32.04 -0.48
N ASP A 14 1.54 -32.38 -1.69
CA ASP A 14 0.70 -31.48 -2.49
C ASP A 14 -0.62 -31.15 -1.78
N LYS A 15 -1.28 -32.15 -1.17
CA LYS A 15 -2.50 -31.91 -0.38
C LYS A 15 -2.26 -31.06 0.88
N LYS A 16 -1.09 -31.20 1.51
CA LYS A 16 -0.72 -30.41 2.69
C LYS A 16 -0.33 -28.98 2.33
N VAL A 17 0.32 -28.77 1.20
CA VAL A 17 0.63 -27.44 0.65
C VAL A 17 -0.64 -26.73 0.19
N ILE A 18 -1.53 -27.41 -0.55
CA ILE A 18 -2.81 -26.88 -0.99
C ILE A 18 -3.72 -26.52 0.20
N ASN A 19 -3.72 -27.34 1.26
CA ASN A 19 -4.47 -27.04 2.49
C ASN A 19 -3.83 -25.92 3.31
N ALA A 20 -2.51 -25.78 3.28
CA ALA A 20 -1.81 -24.67 3.93
C ALA A 20 -2.08 -23.34 3.18
N GLU A 21 -2.09 -23.38 1.84
CA GLU A 21 -2.44 -22.24 1.00
C GLU A 21 -3.94 -21.88 1.12
N LYS A 22 -4.85 -22.85 1.19
CA LYS A 22 -6.28 -22.63 1.45
C LYS A 22 -6.55 -22.06 2.86
N LYS A 23 -5.71 -22.36 3.85
CA LYS A 23 -5.83 -21.83 5.20
C LYS A 23 -5.45 -20.36 5.31
N VAL A 24 -4.72 -19.82 4.33
CA VAL A 24 -4.35 -18.40 4.23
C VAL A 24 -5.47 -17.57 3.58
N PHE A 25 -6.42 -18.22 2.91
CA PHE A 25 -7.45 -17.58 2.09
C PHE A 25 -8.88 -17.70 2.69
N ASP A 26 -9.00 -17.55 4.00
CA ASP A 26 -10.31 -17.44 4.63
C ASP A 26 -10.73 -15.96 4.65
N PRO A 27 -11.79 -15.54 3.94
CA PRO A 27 -12.29 -14.17 3.96
C PRO A 27 -12.59 -13.67 5.37
N GLN A 28 -12.94 -14.58 6.30
CA GLN A 28 -13.18 -14.26 7.71
C GLN A 28 -11.89 -13.92 8.45
N ASN A 29 -10.73 -14.12 7.84
CA ASN A 29 -9.42 -13.85 8.43
C ASN A 29 -8.76 -12.55 7.93
N ALA A 30 -9.39 -11.85 6.98
CA ALA A 30 -8.83 -10.63 6.38
C ALA A 30 -8.53 -9.55 7.44
N GLU A 31 -9.46 -9.31 8.34
CA GLU A 31 -9.28 -8.34 9.42
C GLU A 31 -8.09 -8.69 10.32
N ALA A 32 -7.97 -9.94 10.74
CA ALA A 32 -6.87 -10.38 11.60
C ALA A 32 -5.51 -10.25 10.91
N VAL A 33 -5.43 -10.57 9.61
CA VAL A 33 -4.21 -10.42 8.81
C VAL A 33 -3.84 -8.95 8.65
N TYR A 34 -4.83 -8.10 8.34
CA TYR A 34 -4.64 -6.65 8.27
C TYR A 34 -4.16 -6.06 9.61
N GLN A 35 -4.79 -6.43 10.72
CA GLN A 35 -4.42 -5.93 12.05
C GLN A 35 -3.00 -6.32 12.45
N ARG A 36 -2.52 -7.50 12.05
CA ARG A 36 -1.11 -7.89 12.27
C ARG A 36 -0.16 -6.97 11.52
N ALA A 37 -0.43 -6.68 10.25
CA ALA A 37 0.37 -5.75 9.46
C ALA A 37 0.38 -4.34 10.09
N PHE A 38 -0.78 -3.85 10.49
CA PHE A 38 -0.92 -2.56 11.14
C PHE A 38 -0.21 -2.49 12.51
N ASN A 39 -0.24 -3.57 13.29
CA ASN A 39 0.49 -3.64 14.55
C ASN A 39 2.02 -3.60 14.35
N LEU A 40 2.54 -4.20 13.29
CA LEU A 40 3.95 -4.09 12.92
C LEU A 40 4.31 -2.63 12.59
N LEU A 41 3.45 -1.94 11.86
CA LEU A 41 3.63 -0.52 11.53
C LEU A 41 3.66 0.34 12.81
N LYS A 42 2.70 0.15 13.73
CA LYS A 42 2.66 0.87 15.00
C LYS A 42 3.91 0.67 15.86
N LYS A 43 4.56 -0.48 15.73
CA LYS A 43 5.82 -0.79 16.41
C LYS A 43 7.06 -0.30 15.65
N SER A 44 6.87 0.47 14.58
CA SER A 44 7.93 0.94 13.67
C SER A 44 8.76 -0.19 13.04
N GLN A 45 8.20 -1.39 12.95
CA GLN A 45 8.78 -2.53 12.26
C GLN A 45 8.48 -2.46 10.76
N TYR A 46 9.01 -1.42 10.10
CA TYR A 46 8.61 -1.01 8.76
C TYR A 46 8.85 -2.08 7.68
N ASP A 47 9.99 -2.76 7.67
CA ASP A 47 10.26 -3.82 6.68
C ASP A 47 9.30 -4.99 6.82
N GLN A 48 8.98 -5.37 8.05
CA GLN A 48 8.00 -6.43 8.32
C GLN A 48 6.58 -5.98 7.98
N ALA A 49 6.22 -4.73 8.30
CA ALA A 49 4.92 -4.16 7.96
C ALA A 49 4.70 -4.14 6.45
N LYS A 50 5.69 -3.71 5.66
CA LYS A 50 5.63 -3.74 4.18
C LYS A 50 5.33 -5.14 3.65
N LYS A 51 6.07 -6.14 4.11
CA LYS A 51 5.87 -7.53 3.69
C LYS A 51 4.47 -8.01 4.06
N ALA A 52 4.01 -7.68 5.26
CA ALA A 52 2.69 -8.06 5.74
C ALA A 52 1.55 -7.40 4.94
N PHE A 53 1.65 -6.10 4.63
CA PHE A 53 0.66 -5.42 3.79
C PHE A 53 0.65 -5.94 2.35
N LYS A 54 1.82 -6.19 1.75
CA LYS A 54 1.91 -6.80 0.41
C LYS A 54 1.26 -8.18 0.38
N ASN A 55 1.54 -9.01 1.37
CA ASN A 55 0.92 -10.32 1.50
C ASN A 55 -0.60 -10.21 1.69
N PHE A 56 -1.06 -9.25 2.51
CA PHE A 56 -2.48 -8.96 2.68
C PHE A 56 -3.14 -8.61 1.35
N LEU A 57 -2.60 -7.65 0.60
CA LEU A 57 -3.16 -7.22 -0.68
C LEU A 57 -3.18 -8.33 -1.75
N LYS A 58 -2.19 -9.20 -1.73
CA LYS A 58 -2.14 -10.37 -2.62
C LYS A 58 -3.26 -11.35 -2.32
N ASN A 59 -3.56 -11.60 -1.04
CA ASN A 59 -4.51 -12.62 -0.61
C ASN A 59 -5.95 -12.08 -0.47
N TYR A 60 -6.10 -10.79 -0.21
CA TYR A 60 -7.38 -10.13 0.04
C TYR A 60 -7.54 -8.84 -0.78
N PRO A 61 -7.44 -8.89 -2.13
CA PRO A 61 -7.42 -7.68 -2.96
C PRO A 61 -8.75 -6.90 -2.94
N GLU A 62 -9.86 -7.55 -2.61
CA GLU A 62 -11.21 -6.97 -2.59
C GLU A 62 -11.80 -6.87 -1.18
N SER A 63 -10.95 -6.91 -0.15
CA SER A 63 -11.37 -6.72 1.23
C SER A 63 -11.69 -5.25 1.52
N ASP A 64 -12.59 -5.01 2.48
CA ASP A 64 -12.87 -3.67 3.01
C ASP A 64 -11.62 -2.97 3.60
N PHE A 65 -10.56 -3.73 3.89
CA PHE A 65 -9.29 -3.21 4.39
C PHE A 65 -8.25 -2.98 3.29
N SER A 66 -8.52 -3.34 2.04
CA SER A 66 -7.52 -3.31 0.96
C SER A 66 -7.09 -1.89 0.61
N GLU A 67 -8.04 -0.96 0.58
CA GLU A 67 -7.78 0.46 0.37
C GLU A 67 -6.84 1.02 1.44
N ASN A 68 -7.12 0.74 2.72
CA ASN A 68 -6.28 1.14 3.84
C ASN A 68 -4.89 0.47 3.79
N ALA A 69 -4.83 -0.81 3.43
CA ALA A 69 -3.56 -1.52 3.32
C ALA A 69 -2.66 -0.94 2.23
N GLN A 70 -3.22 -0.56 1.09
CA GLN A 70 -2.49 0.10 0.00
C GLN A 70 -1.96 1.47 0.41
N ASP A 71 -2.77 2.25 1.12
CA ASP A 71 -2.38 3.55 1.67
C ASP A 71 -1.24 3.42 2.68
N TRP A 72 -1.37 2.51 3.65
CA TRP A 72 -0.30 2.23 4.63
C TRP A 72 0.99 1.74 3.99
N LEU A 73 0.91 1.01 2.89
CA LEU A 73 2.09 0.57 2.15
C LEU A 73 2.83 1.76 1.54
N GLY A 74 2.10 2.73 0.98
CA GLY A 74 2.65 4.01 0.53
C GLY A 74 3.30 4.79 1.68
N ASP A 75 2.57 4.98 2.78
CA ASP A 75 3.04 5.74 3.94
C ASP A 75 4.26 5.08 4.61
N THR A 76 4.30 3.75 4.67
CA THR A 76 5.45 3.02 5.22
C THR A 76 6.71 3.25 4.40
N ASN A 77 6.61 3.19 3.08
CA ASN A 77 7.74 3.50 2.20
C ASN A 77 8.16 4.97 2.28
N PHE A 78 7.19 5.89 2.41
CA PHE A 78 7.45 7.31 2.58
C PHE A 78 8.25 7.59 3.87
N VAL A 79 7.84 7.04 5.00
CA VAL A 79 8.54 7.18 6.29
C VAL A 79 9.95 6.60 6.23
N MET A 80 10.15 5.53 5.46
CA MET A 80 11.47 4.94 5.21
C MET A 80 12.30 5.75 4.20
N GLN A 81 11.81 6.87 3.71
CA GLN A 81 12.44 7.72 2.68
C GLN A 81 12.68 6.98 1.35
N LYS A 82 11.91 5.93 1.10
CA LYS A 82 11.89 5.22 -0.19
C LYS A 82 10.84 5.85 -1.09
N TYR A 83 11.10 7.09 -1.49
CA TYR A 83 10.12 7.95 -2.16
C TYR A 83 9.70 7.44 -3.54
N ASP A 84 10.60 6.85 -4.30
CA ASP A 84 10.32 6.22 -5.59
C ASP A 84 9.33 5.06 -5.45
N ILE A 85 9.51 4.21 -4.42
CA ILE A 85 8.61 3.11 -4.12
C ILE A 85 7.28 3.66 -3.57
N ALA A 86 7.32 4.67 -2.70
CA ALA A 86 6.12 5.31 -2.18
C ALA A 86 5.23 5.87 -3.31
N ILE A 87 5.81 6.53 -4.30
CA ILE A 87 5.09 7.02 -5.49
C ILE A 87 4.36 5.86 -6.18
N ASN A 88 5.04 4.75 -6.43
CA ASN A 88 4.43 3.58 -7.08
C ASN A 88 3.25 3.01 -6.27
N GLU A 89 3.38 2.94 -4.96
CA GLU A 89 2.32 2.42 -4.09
C GLU A 89 1.10 3.36 -4.02
N TYR A 90 1.34 4.67 -3.98
CA TYR A 90 0.24 5.65 -4.04
C TYR A 90 -0.43 5.68 -5.42
N GLN A 91 0.33 5.55 -6.50
CA GLN A 91 -0.23 5.42 -7.86
C GLN A 91 -1.08 4.16 -8.00
N ALA A 92 -0.68 3.06 -7.37
CA ALA A 92 -1.49 1.84 -7.31
C ALA A 92 -2.83 2.10 -6.58
N LEU A 93 -2.83 2.87 -5.50
CA LEU A 93 -4.06 3.29 -4.81
C LEU A 93 -4.99 4.05 -5.76
N LEU A 94 -4.46 5.05 -6.49
CA LEU A 94 -5.24 5.84 -7.45
C LEU A 94 -5.84 4.97 -8.57
N SER A 95 -5.09 3.99 -9.04
CA SER A 95 -5.49 3.11 -10.13
C SER A 95 -6.53 2.06 -9.71
N ILE A 96 -6.34 1.45 -8.54
CA ILE A 96 -7.19 0.35 -8.06
C ILE A 96 -8.44 0.89 -7.37
N PHE A 97 -8.31 2.02 -6.64
CA PHE A 97 -9.37 2.63 -5.85
C PHE A 97 -9.62 4.09 -6.26
N PRO A 98 -10.01 4.37 -7.52
CA PRO A 98 -10.12 5.74 -8.04
C PRO A 98 -11.17 6.59 -7.33
N ASN A 99 -12.14 5.97 -6.67
CA ASN A 99 -13.22 6.65 -5.93
C ASN A 99 -12.94 6.72 -4.41
N SER A 100 -11.74 6.34 -3.98
CA SER A 100 -11.35 6.38 -2.59
C SER A 100 -11.32 7.80 -2.04
N LYS A 101 -11.74 7.96 -0.79
CA LYS A 101 -11.55 9.21 -0.04
C LYS A 101 -10.07 9.52 0.23
N LYS A 102 -9.18 8.56 -0.01
CA LYS A 102 -7.73 8.70 0.17
C LYS A 102 -7.02 9.25 -1.07
N VAL A 103 -7.71 9.47 -2.19
CA VAL A 103 -7.11 9.93 -3.45
C VAL A 103 -6.36 11.25 -3.27
N SER A 104 -6.96 12.25 -2.62
CA SER A 104 -6.31 13.54 -2.37
C SER A 104 -5.06 13.42 -1.48
N HIS A 105 -5.11 12.57 -0.47
CA HIS A 105 -3.97 12.25 0.38
C HIS A 105 -2.85 11.57 -0.41
N ALA A 106 -3.17 10.59 -1.24
CA ALA A 106 -2.20 9.88 -2.07
C ALA A 106 -1.52 10.83 -3.07
N LEU A 107 -2.27 11.69 -3.75
CA LEU A 107 -1.72 12.71 -4.64
C LEU A 107 -0.79 13.69 -3.90
N LEU A 108 -1.19 14.16 -2.72
CA LEU A 108 -0.34 15.00 -1.88
C LEU A 108 1.00 14.33 -1.58
N LYS A 109 0.96 13.07 -1.17
CA LYS A 109 2.17 12.28 -0.84
C LYS A 109 3.03 11.98 -2.06
N ILE A 110 2.44 11.79 -3.22
CA ILE A 110 3.18 11.69 -4.49
C ILE A 110 3.93 13.01 -4.76
N GLY A 111 3.25 14.15 -4.63
CA GLY A 111 3.87 15.46 -4.77
C GLY A 111 5.02 15.69 -3.80
N TYR A 112 4.84 15.32 -2.53
CA TYR A 112 5.90 15.37 -1.53
C TYR A 112 7.07 14.47 -1.90
N SER A 113 6.80 13.26 -2.37
CA SER A 113 7.83 12.29 -2.73
C SER A 113 8.67 12.79 -3.90
N TYR A 114 8.06 13.38 -4.92
CA TYR A 114 8.80 14.04 -6.02
C TYR A 114 9.67 15.19 -5.52
N ALA A 115 9.15 16.00 -4.61
CA ALA A 115 9.92 17.12 -4.04
C ALA A 115 11.15 16.60 -3.26
N GLU A 116 11.00 15.55 -2.46
CA GLU A 116 12.10 14.94 -1.71
C GLU A 116 13.16 14.29 -2.64
N LEU A 117 12.74 13.78 -3.81
CA LEU A 117 13.63 13.28 -4.85
C LEU A 117 14.33 14.38 -5.66
N GLY A 118 14.00 15.65 -5.40
CA GLY A 118 14.53 16.79 -6.15
C GLY A 118 13.85 17.00 -7.51
N ASN A 119 12.78 16.28 -7.81
CA ASN A 119 11.99 16.43 -9.02
C ASN A 119 10.91 17.50 -8.82
N VAL A 120 11.35 18.75 -8.79
CA VAL A 120 10.52 19.91 -8.44
C VAL A 120 9.39 20.11 -9.45
N SER A 121 9.65 19.92 -10.73
CA SER A 121 8.66 20.13 -11.81
C SER A 121 7.45 19.18 -11.66
N ASP A 122 7.69 17.89 -11.42
CA ASP A 122 6.61 16.93 -11.20
C ASP A 122 5.92 17.14 -9.85
N ALA A 123 6.68 17.54 -8.82
CA ALA A 123 6.13 17.89 -7.53
C ALA A 123 5.12 19.05 -7.65
N GLU A 124 5.50 20.15 -8.29
CA GLU A 124 4.63 21.31 -8.52
C GLU A 124 3.36 20.92 -9.27
N LYS A 125 3.51 20.16 -10.37
CA LYS A 125 2.37 19.70 -11.18
C LYS A 125 1.34 18.94 -10.36
N ILE A 126 1.76 17.96 -9.57
CA ILE A 126 0.87 17.14 -8.74
C ILE A 126 0.27 17.95 -7.60
N LEU A 127 1.04 18.81 -6.93
CA LEU A 127 0.54 19.65 -5.84
C LEU A 127 -0.47 20.68 -6.31
N ILE A 128 -0.29 21.24 -7.49
CA ILE A 128 -1.27 22.14 -8.14
C ILE A 128 -2.57 21.38 -8.44
N GLU A 129 -2.47 20.16 -8.95
CA GLU A 129 -3.64 19.29 -9.18
C GLU A 129 -4.43 19.08 -7.88
N VAL A 130 -3.75 18.78 -6.76
CA VAL A 130 -4.43 18.63 -5.45
C VAL A 130 -5.21 19.87 -5.06
N VAL A 131 -4.64 21.07 -5.24
CA VAL A 131 -5.30 22.33 -4.91
C VAL A 131 -6.53 22.57 -5.78
N GLN A 132 -6.43 22.28 -7.07
CA GLN A 132 -7.48 22.53 -8.05
C GLN A 132 -8.63 21.54 -7.98
N GLU A 133 -8.33 20.25 -7.84
CA GLU A 133 -9.34 19.19 -7.89
C GLU A 133 -9.96 18.86 -6.52
N TYR A 134 -9.27 19.20 -5.43
CA TYR A 134 -9.72 18.90 -4.06
C TYR A 134 -9.75 20.12 -3.15
N PRO A 135 -10.38 21.24 -3.60
CA PRO A 135 -10.41 22.48 -2.82
C PRO A 135 -11.11 22.27 -1.47
N GLY A 136 -10.64 22.96 -0.45
CA GLY A 136 -11.19 22.89 0.90
C GLY A 136 -10.79 21.65 1.71
N THR A 137 -9.99 20.75 1.14
CA THR A 137 -9.46 19.58 1.87
C THR A 137 -8.18 19.93 2.64
N THR A 138 -7.86 19.14 3.65
CA THR A 138 -6.57 19.23 4.35
C THR A 138 -5.41 19.01 3.37
N ALA A 139 -5.56 18.10 2.41
CA ALA A 139 -4.56 17.86 1.38
C ALA A 139 -4.29 19.11 0.53
N ALA A 140 -5.32 19.83 0.10
CA ALA A 140 -5.17 21.07 -0.66
C ALA A 140 -4.42 22.15 0.14
N ARG A 141 -4.76 22.36 1.41
CA ARG A 141 -4.06 23.30 2.30
C ARG A 141 -2.57 22.93 2.45
N LEU A 142 -2.26 21.68 2.65
CA LEU A 142 -0.88 21.19 2.78
C LEU A 142 -0.13 21.29 1.45
N ALA A 143 -0.80 21.05 0.32
CA ALA A 143 -0.22 21.26 -1.00
C ALA A 143 0.15 22.71 -1.26
N GLU A 144 -0.72 23.67 -0.91
CA GLU A 144 -0.42 25.10 -1.00
C GLU A 144 0.79 25.48 -0.14
N GLU A 145 0.86 24.98 1.09
CA GLU A 145 2.02 25.22 1.97
C GLU A 145 3.33 24.71 1.36
N ARG A 146 3.32 23.52 0.77
CA ARG A 146 4.52 22.96 0.14
C ARG A 146 4.89 23.72 -1.13
N LEU A 147 3.92 24.13 -1.94
CA LEU A 147 4.14 24.97 -3.13
C LEU A 147 4.80 26.30 -2.77
N ARG A 148 4.38 26.96 -1.70
CA ARG A 148 5.04 28.18 -1.20
C ARG A 148 6.49 27.93 -0.83
N LYS A 149 6.80 26.84 -0.16
CA LYS A 149 8.17 26.48 0.22
C LYS A 149 9.06 26.19 -0.99
N ILE A 150 8.53 25.52 -2.00
CA ILE A 150 9.24 25.27 -3.27
C ILE A 150 9.54 26.60 -3.97
N SER A 151 8.58 27.50 -4.04
CA SER A 151 8.72 28.80 -4.70
C SER A 151 9.77 29.72 -4.04
N VAL A 152 9.95 29.64 -2.72
CA VAL A 152 10.93 30.45 -1.97
C VAL A 152 12.34 29.86 -2.02
N GLY A 153 12.47 28.56 -2.28
CA GLY A 153 13.76 27.86 -2.36
C GLY A 153 14.47 27.96 -3.71
N ASN A 154 13.86 28.64 -4.69
CA ASN A 154 14.43 28.82 -6.04
C ASN A 154 15.12 30.20 -6.17
#